data_afbb6b2069bb52ebefbfae5310deb5c1
#
_entry.id   afbb6b2069bb52ebefbfae5310deb5c1
#
_cell.length_a   1.000
_cell.length_b   1.000
_cell.length_c   1.000
_cell.angle_alpha   90.00
_cell.angle_beta   90.00
_cell.angle_gamma   90.00
#
_symmetry.space_group_name_H-M   'P 1'
#
loop_
_entity.id
_entity.type
_entity.pdbx_description
1 polymer ?
#
loop_
_entity_poly.entity_id
_entity_poly.type
_entity_poly.pdbx_seq_one_letter_code
_entity_poly.pdbx_strand_id
1 'polypeptide(L)'
;MKDYGNRPDRDVFFIGIVSCVPDIENEKIKATVINTHRVDARINHDVEIRNAARYVMQINYEDFFLSETVSSKQYLTVDASGNVKYKSLSMGAGEQRIFRLLETIYNVPNYSLVIIDEIDLTLHTAALNRLIEKIVSIADEKKLQIIFTSHREELTRRTDIGIRHIYQTQQKTFCISNTTPACIDRITGEVARCIGIFVEDDTSDAIIKKILEQKHIISRAEITKFGAIENAFSVAAGLCISGKLDDNIIIVIDGDRYRSIDEKRSQMQKHFSGTEEDSDEKRQSAIDHIKQYVVNIDGLPPEFVIWNALKNCDHDSEIVTLAKEIVYKDDNHDYITEIIDKMGVSKERGLCRIIDEFAMCGEPWMQYIREVSDWLDTRIRTLHLL
;
A
#
# COMPACT_ATOMS: atom_id res chain seq x y z
N MET A 1 37.89 -7.15 -16.48
CA MET A 1 37.26 -6.02 -17.18
C MET A 1 36.15 -6.60 -18.04
N LYS A 2 34.87 -6.33 -17.75
CA LYS A 2 33.79 -6.72 -18.66
C LYS A 2 33.90 -5.89 -19.91
N ASP A 3 33.93 -6.58 -21.05
CA ASP A 3 34.04 -5.97 -22.37
C ASP A 3 32.78 -5.11 -22.65
N TYR A 4 32.93 -3.80 -22.63
CA TYR A 4 31.86 -2.86 -22.92
C TYR A 4 31.68 -2.58 -24.43
N GLY A 5 32.42 -3.32 -25.28
CA GLY A 5 32.47 -3.12 -26.73
C GLY A 5 31.22 -3.55 -27.51
N ASN A 6 30.28 -4.25 -26.89
CA ASN A 6 29.07 -4.79 -27.54
C ASN A 6 27.76 -4.13 -27.09
N ARG A 7 27.77 -2.86 -26.69
CA ARG A 7 26.51 -2.14 -26.40
C ARG A 7 25.85 -1.74 -27.73
N PRO A 8 24.52 -1.90 -27.85
CA PRO A 8 23.82 -1.38 -29.02
C PRO A 8 24.01 0.15 -29.07
N ASP A 9 24.38 0.64 -30.24
CA ASP A 9 24.49 2.09 -30.51
C ASP A 9 23.07 2.65 -30.62
N ARG A 10 22.71 3.59 -29.74
CA ARG A 10 21.40 4.24 -29.73
C ARG A 10 21.46 5.65 -29.17
N ASP A 11 20.55 6.48 -29.60
CA ASP A 11 20.43 7.85 -29.11
C ASP A 11 19.95 7.87 -27.65
N VAL A 12 20.56 8.74 -26.85
CA VAL A 12 20.24 8.91 -25.41
C VAL A 12 19.90 10.37 -25.15
N PHE A 13 18.72 10.59 -24.57
CA PHE A 13 18.23 11.92 -24.20
C PHE A 13 18.05 12.00 -22.69
N PHE A 14 18.53 13.09 -22.10
CA PHE A 14 18.40 13.34 -20.66
C PHE A 14 17.60 14.61 -20.39
N ILE A 15 16.57 14.48 -19.55
CA ILE A 15 15.72 15.58 -19.10
C ILE A 15 15.95 15.74 -17.60
N GLY A 16 16.79 16.70 -17.22
CA GLY A 16 17.15 16.97 -15.83
C GLY A 16 16.20 17.97 -15.15
N ILE A 17 16.45 18.19 -13.85
CA ILE A 17 15.69 19.10 -12.98
C ILE A 17 15.66 20.54 -13.52
N VAL A 18 16.69 20.97 -14.24
CA VAL A 18 16.74 22.31 -14.84
C VAL A 18 15.56 22.59 -15.76
N SER A 19 14.97 21.55 -16.37
CA SER A 19 13.74 21.66 -17.16
C SER A 19 12.50 22.04 -16.33
N CYS A 20 12.58 21.99 -15.01
CA CYS A 20 11.51 22.36 -14.08
C CYS A 20 11.53 23.85 -13.73
N VAL A 21 12.64 24.55 -14.02
CA VAL A 21 12.77 25.97 -13.73
C VAL A 21 11.91 26.76 -14.75
N PRO A 22 10.91 27.53 -14.28
CA PRO A 22 10.06 28.32 -15.16
C PRO A 22 10.89 29.37 -15.92
N ASP A 23 10.47 29.69 -17.15
CA ASP A 23 11.15 30.68 -17.97
C ASP A 23 11.25 32.03 -17.26
N ILE A 24 10.26 32.40 -16.44
CA ILE A 24 10.27 33.67 -15.72
C ILE A 24 11.41 33.77 -14.69
N GLU A 25 11.85 32.67 -14.10
CA GLU A 25 12.96 32.63 -13.15
C GLU A 25 14.30 32.82 -13.82
N ASN A 26 14.41 32.45 -15.08
CA ASN A 26 15.61 32.56 -15.88
C ASN A 26 15.73 33.93 -16.56
N GLU A 27 14.66 34.74 -16.55
CA GLU A 27 14.62 36.01 -17.23
C GLU A 27 14.80 37.20 -16.28
N LYS A 28 15.75 38.06 -16.56
CA LYS A 28 15.73 39.43 -16.02
C LYS A 28 14.59 40.16 -16.74
N ILE A 29 13.47 40.37 -16.07
CA ILE A 29 12.27 41.03 -16.59
C ILE A 29 12.68 42.41 -17.14
N LYS A 30 12.87 42.48 -18.45
CA LYS A 30 13.05 43.76 -19.18
C LYS A 30 11.76 44.02 -19.95
N ALA A 31 11.36 45.28 -20.06
CA ALA A 31 10.16 45.69 -20.79
C ALA A 31 10.11 45.15 -22.25
N THR A 32 11.23 44.80 -22.84
CA THR A 32 11.35 44.21 -24.18
C THR A 32 10.78 42.79 -24.30
N VAL A 33 10.56 42.08 -23.21
CA VAL A 33 9.96 40.72 -23.23
C VAL A 33 8.47 40.76 -23.54
N ILE A 34 7.82 41.91 -23.40
CA ILE A 34 6.38 42.07 -23.59
C ILE A 34 5.98 42.05 -25.06
N ASN A 35 6.84 42.59 -25.95
CA ASN A 35 6.58 42.67 -27.39
C ASN A 35 7.16 41.48 -28.12
N THR A 36 6.31 40.53 -28.47
CA THR A 36 6.69 39.32 -29.24
C THR A 36 5.78 39.19 -30.45
N HIS A 37 6.29 38.59 -31.51
CA HIS A 37 5.52 38.16 -32.67
C HIS A 37 5.51 36.63 -32.80
N ARG A 38 4.52 36.11 -33.51
CA ARG A 38 4.47 34.69 -33.83
C ARG A 38 5.57 34.32 -34.78
N VAL A 39 6.27 33.24 -34.53
CA VAL A 39 7.26 32.67 -35.44
C VAL A 39 6.60 31.58 -36.27
N ASP A 40 6.77 31.62 -37.59
CA ASP A 40 6.28 30.55 -38.49
C ASP A 40 7.11 29.25 -38.41
N ALA A 41 7.99 29.13 -37.42
CA ALA A 41 8.71 27.89 -37.16
C ALA A 41 7.69 26.85 -36.69
N ARG A 42 7.48 25.80 -37.47
CA ARG A 42 6.64 24.66 -37.08
C ARG A 42 7.32 23.92 -35.97
N ILE A 43 6.60 23.72 -34.87
CA ILE A 43 6.96 22.73 -33.84
C ILE A 43 6.59 21.37 -34.42
N ASN A 44 7.59 20.47 -34.51
CA ASN A 44 7.30 19.12 -34.95
C ASN A 44 6.31 18.45 -33.99
N HIS A 45 5.37 17.68 -34.51
CA HIS A 45 4.36 17.00 -33.70
C HIS A 45 3.45 17.93 -32.86
N ASP A 46 3.22 19.15 -33.35
CA ASP A 46 2.43 20.17 -32.63
C ASP A 46 1.03 19.67 -32.23
N VAL A 47 0.35 18.96 -33.12
CA VAL A 47 -0.99 18.41 -32.90
C VAL A 47 -0.99 17.33 -31.81
N GLU A 48 -0.03 16.39 -31.90
CA GLU A 48 0.12 15.29 -30.95
C GLU A 48 0.49 15.82 -29.56
N ILE A 49 1.45 16.75 -29.47
CA ILE A 49 1.90 17.38 -28.23
C ILE A 49 0.74 18.12 -27.59
N ARG A 50 0.00 18.94 -28.36
CA ARG A 50 -1.16 19.68 -27.89
C ARG A 50 -2.24 18.74 -27.35
N ASN A 51 -2.58 17.67 -28.07
CA ASN A 51 -3.58 16.72 -27.64
C ASN A 51 -3.16 15.97 -26.38
N ALA A 52 -1.90 15.58 -26.26
CA ALA A 52 -1.36 14.97 -25.07
C ALA A 52 -1.37 15.94 -23.88
N ALA A 53 -0.97 17.21 -24.07
CA ALA A 53 -1.03 18.23 -23.03
C ALA A 53 -2.48 18.51 -22.56
N ARG A 54 -3.45 18.58 -23.49
CA ARG A 54 -4.90 18.67 -23.15
C ARG A 54 -5.35 17.53 -22.25
N TYR A 55 -4.96 16.29 -22.59
CA TYR A 55 -5.30 15.13 -21.79
C TYR A 55 -4.68 15.19 -20.39
N VAL A 56 -3.38 15.50 -20.31
CA VAL A 56 -2.63 15.52 -19.06
C VAL A 56 -3.12 16.63 -18.12
N MET A 57 -3.27 17.84 -18.64
CA MET A 57 -3.61 19.03 -17.87
C MET A 57 -5.11 19.21 -17.67
N GLN A 58 -5.96 18.57 -18.48
CA GLN A 58 -7.41 18.82 -18.54
C GLN A 58 -7.74 20.27 -18.89
N ILE A 59 -6.86 20.91 -19.69
CA ILE A 59 -7.05 22.26 -20.22
C ILE A 59 -7.24 22.14 -21.72
N ASN A 60 -8.21 22.86 -22.28
CA ASN A 60 -8.46 22.86 -23.71
C ASN A 60 -7.55 23.88 -24.42
N TYR A 61 -6.40 23.42 -24.90
CA TYR A 61 -5.49 24.20 -25.74
C TYR A 61 -5.98 24.17 -27.20
N GLU A 62 -6.30 25.30 -27.78
CA GLU A 62 -6.74 25.42 -29.17
C GLU A 62 -5.58 25.46 -30.12
N ASP A 63 -4.49 26.13 -29.72
CA ASP A 63 -3.23 26.21 -30.48
C ASP A 63 -2.04 26.27 -29.53
N PHE A 64 -0.85 25.88 -30.04
CA PHE A 64 0.41 26.16 -29.38
C PHE A 64 1.51 26.42 -30.39
N PHE A 65 2.34 27.41 -30.12
CA PHE A 65 3.34 27.92 -31.09
C PHE A 65 4.49 28.65 -30.37
N LEU A 66 5.53 28.95 -31.12
CA LEU A 66 6.63 29.80 -30.63
C LEU A 66 6.33 31.26 -30.90
N SER A 67 6.58 32.12 -29.92
CA SER A 67 6.65 33.56 -30.07
C SER A 67 8.06 34.05 -29.88
N GLU A 68 8.54 34.93 -30.73
CA GLU A 68 9.90 35.47 -30.70
C GLU A 68 9.90 36.93 -30.28
N THR A 69 10.87 37.32 -29.45
CA THR A 69 11.14 38.72 -29.10
C THR A 69 11.97 39.39 -30.16
N VAL A 70 12.05 40.73 -30.13
CA VAL A 70 12.94 41.54 -30.98
C VAL A 70 14.41 41.12 -30.82
N SER A 71 14.79 40.52 -29.67
CA SER A 71 16.14 40.00 -29.41
C SER A 71 16.30 38.51 -29.75
N SER A 72 15.43 37.96 -30.59
CA SER A 72 15.44 36.56 -31.06
C SER A 72 15.34 35.49 -29.95
N LYS A 73 14.82 35.86 -28.78
CA LYS A 73 14.44 34.88 -27.76
C LYS A 73 13.07 34.31 -28.06
N GLN A 74 12.95 32.99 -28.00
CA GLN A 74 11.70 32.27 -28.27
C GLN A 74 11.05 31.79 -26.99
N TYR A 75 9.75 31.95 -26.92
CA TYR A 75 8.89 31.50 -25.81
C TYR A 75 7.74 30.65 -26.35
N LEU A 76 7.50 29.53 -25.67
CA LEU A 76 6.30 28.76 -25.92
C LEU A 76 5.06 29.60 -25.59
N THR A 77 4.12 29.62 -26.50
CA THR A 77 2.86 30.35 -26.36
C THR A 77 1.70 29.41 -26.63
N VAL A 78 0.68 29.44 -25.77
CA VAL A 78 -0.55 28.66 -25.92
C VAL A 78 -1.73 29.60 -26.16
N ASP A 79 -2.71 29.07 -26.90
CA ASP A 79 -4.04 29.64 -27.05
C ASP A 79 -5.01 28.67 -26.39
N ALA A 80 -5.61 29.07 -25.28
CA ALA A 80 -6.54 28.27 -24.53
C ALA A 80 -7.99 28.74 -24.76
N SER A 81 -8.97 27.89 -24.48
CA SER A 81 -10.39 28.20 -24.65
C SER A 81 -10.77 29.53 -24.02
N GLY A 82 -11.60 30.32 -24.72
CA GLY A 82 -12.07 31.62 -24.27
C GLY A 82 -11.15 32.77 -24.68
N ASN A 83 -10.34 32.62 -25.75
CA ASN A 83 -9.39 33.60 -26.25
C ASN A 83 -8.30 33.99 -25.22
N VAL A 84 -7.93 33.07 -24.35
CA VAL A 84 -6.88 33.30 -23.36
C VAL A 84 -5.54 32.86 -23.94
N LYS A 85 -4.77 33.83 -24.40
CA LYS A 85 -3.43 33.61 -24.96
C LYS A 85 -2.37 34.02 -23.96
N TYR A 86 -1.45 33.07 -23.65
CA TYR A 86 -0.34 33.36 -22.74
C TYR A 86 0.93 32.61 -23.11
N LYS A 87 2.04 33.13 -22.63
CA LYS A 87 3.39 32.63 -22.91
C LYS A 87 3.90 31.77 -21.75
N SER A 88 4.97 31.01 -21.99
CA SER A 88 5.67 30.26 -20.95
C SER A 88 6.08 31.11 -19.75
N LEU A 89 6.30 32.39 -19.92
CA LEU A 89 6.57 33.37 -18.83
C LEU A 89 5.41 33.48 -17.81
N SER A 90 4.20 33.19 -18.25
CA SER A 90 2.98 33.25 -17.41
C SER A 90 2.39 31.86 -17.11
N MET A 91 2.99 30.80 -17.64
CA MET A 91 2.59 29.43 -17.36
C MET A 91 3.06 28.99 -15.99
N GLY A 92 2.30 28.16 -15.33
CA GLY A 92 2.78 27.43 -14.15
C GLY A 92 3.96 26.50 -14.48
N ALA A 93 4.85 26.28 -13.50
CA ALA A 93 6.02 25.42 -13.69
C ALA A 93 5.67 24.00 -14.17
N GLY A 94 4.60 23.40 -13.62
CA GLY A 94 4.12 22.09 -14.05
C GLY A 94 3.62 22.05 -15.48
N GLU A 95 2.93 23.09 -15.92
CA GLU A 95 2.44 23.22 -17.30
C GLU A 95 3.61 23.32 -18.30
N GLN A 96 4.59 24.17 -18.03
CA GLN A 96 5.79 24.29 -18.87
C GLN A 96 6.54 22.96 -18.94
N ARG A 97 6.69 22.28 -17.81
CA ARG A 97 7.36 20.99 -17.74
C ARG A 97 6.67 19.93 -18.59
N ILE A 98 5.35 19.86 -18.57
CA ILE A 98 4.58 18.89 -19.39
C ILE A 98 4.85 19.16 -20.88
N PHE A 99 4.77 20.40 -21.35
CA PHE A 99 5.06 20.71 -22.74
C PHE A 99 6.50 20.33 -23.13
N ARG A 100 7.51 20.63 -22.30
CA ARG A 100 8.91 20.28 -22.54
C ARG A 100 9.14 18.77 -22.58
N LEU A 101 8.53 18.03 -21.63
CA LEU A 101 8.61 16.57 -21.61
C LEU A 101 7.99 15.96 -22.88
N LEU A 102 6.77 16.35 -23.23
CA LEU A 102 6.07 15.86 -24.40
C LEU A 102 6.81 16.23 -25.69
N GLU A 103 7.29 17.47 -25.84
CA GLU A 103 8.08 17.91 -26.98
C GLU A 103 9.32 17.03 -27.15
N THR A 104 10.07 16.79 -26.08
CA THR A 104 11.25 15.91 -26.13
C THR A 104 10.86 14.50 -26.55
N ILE A 105 9.86 13.88 -25.89
CA ILE A 105 9.49 12.47 -26.12
C ILE A 105 8.93 12.26 -27.54
N TYR A 106 8.16 13.20 -28.07
CA TYR A 106 7.64 13.10 -29.44
C TYR A 106 8.74 13.30 -30.48
N ASN A 107 9.76 14.11 -30.20
CA ASN A 107 10.83 14.42 -31.19
C ASN A 107 12.01 13.44 -31.17
N VAL A 108 12.19 12.62 -30.11
CA VAL A 108 13.29 11.64 -30.11
C VAL A 108 13.08 10.55 -31.16
N PRO A 109 14.14 10.04 -31.82
CA PRO A 109 14.04 8.93 -32.76
C PRO A 109 13.47 7.65 -32.10
N ASN A 110 12.90 6.76 -32.93
CA ASN A 110 12.49 5.44 -32.48
C ASN A 110 13.69 4.66 -31.89
N TYR A 111 13.42 3.79 -30.90
CA TYR A 111 14.43 2.97 -30.19
C TYR A 111 15.39 3.76 -29.29
N SER A 112 15.17 5.06 -29.08
CA SER A 112 16.00 5.87 -28.18
C SER A 112 15.81 5.49 -26.71
N LEU A 113 16.80 5.86 -25.88
CA LEU A 113 16.71 5.88 -24.42
C LEU A 113 16.41 7.31 -23.95
N VAL A 114 15.34 7.47 -23.18
CA VAL A 114 15.02 8.75 -22.53
C VAL A 114 15.16 8.57 -21.02
N ILE A 115 15.95 9.44 -20.40
CA ILE A 115 16.17 9.47 -18.95
C ILE A 115 15.57 10.76 -18.41
N ILE A 116 14.67 10.65 -17.43
CA ILE A 116 13.95 11.79 -16.84
C ILE A 116 14.25 11.83 -15.34
N ASP A 117 14.83 12.93 -14.88
CA ASP A 117 15.07 13.11 -13.46
C ASP A 117 13.88 13.81 -12.81
N GLU A 118 13.38 13.21 -11.71
CA GLU A 118 12.25 13.73 -10.92
C GLU A 118 10.99 14.03 -11.77
N ILE A 119 10.43 13.02 -12.44
CA ILE A 119 9.27 13.20 -13.33
C ILE A 119 8.07 13.88 -12.67
N ASP A 120 7.91 13.71 -11.37
CA ASP A 120 6.80 14.21 -10.54
C ASP A 120 6.97 15.65 -10.05
N LEU A 121 8.16 16.23 -10.19
CA LEU A 121 8.44 17.58 -9.71
C LEU A 121 7.47 18.58 -10.38
N THR A 122 6.85 19.45 -9.58
CA THR A 122 5.86 20.45 -9.98
C THR A 122 4.51 19.92 -10.48
N LEU A 123 4.24 18.59 -10.43
CA LEU A 123 3.00 17.98 -10.89
C LEU A 123 2.13 17.49 -9.74
N HIS A 124 0.81 17.66 -9.87
CA HIS A 124 -0.15 17.00 -9.02
C HIS A 124 -0.29 15.51 -9.39
N THR A 125 -0.60 14.65 -8.42
CA THR A 125 -0.76 13.19 -8.61
C THR A 125 -1.62 12.83 -9.82
N ALA A 126 -2.76 13.50 -10.01
CA ALA A 126 -3.65 13.21 -11.15
C ALA A 126 -3.01 13.55 -12.51
N ALA A 127 -2.29 14.67 -12.61
CA ALA A 127 -1.58 15.04 -13.83
C ALA A 127 -0.39 14.09 -14.10
N LEU A 128 0.36 13.73 -13.07
CA LEU A 128 1.44 12.76 -13.16
C LEU A 128 0.96 11.40 -13.70
N ASN A 129 -0.13 10.88 -13.16
CA ASN A 129 -0.69 9.60 -13.62
C ASN A 129 -1.08 9.65 -15.11
N ARG A 130 -1.78 10.69 -15.55
CA ARG A 130 -2.13 10.88 -16.97
C ARG A 130 -0.90 11.09 -17.84
N LEU A 131 0.14 11.77 -17.34
CA LEU A 131 1.41 11.94 -18.06
C LEU A 131 2.09 10.57 -18.27
N ILE A 132 2.19 9.74 -17.23
CA ILE A 132 2.79 8.40 -17.33
C ILE A 132 2.01 7.53 -18.32
N GLU A 133 0.68 7.54 -18.30
CA GLU A 133 -0.14 6.82 -19.29
C GLU A 133 0.20 7.23 -20.72
N LYS A 134 0.36 8.54 -20.98
CA LYS A 134 0.77 9.03 -22.29
C LYS A 134 2.19 8.62 -22.65
N ILE A 135 3.12 8.71 -21.71
CA ILE A 135 4.51 8.29 -21.89
C ILE A 135 4.60 6.80 -22.23
N VAL A 136 3.85 5.93 -21.52
CA VAL A 136 3.80 4.50 -21.80
C VAL A 136 3.29 4.25 -23.22
N SER A 137 2.19 4.90 -23.61
CA SER A 137 1.62 4.78 -24.98
C SER A 137 2.62 5.17 -26.05
N ILE A 138 3.31 6.33 -25.89
CA ILE A 138 4.31 6.80 -26.87
C ILE A 138 5.55 5.88 -26.89
N ALA A 139 5.96 5.39 -25.71
CA ALA A 139 7.09 4.47 -25.59
C ALA A 139 6.82 3.16 -26.34
N ASP A 140 5.62 2.63 -26.24
CA ASP A 140 5.20 1.41 -26.96
C ASP A 140 5.14 1.64 -28.47
N GLU A 141 4.62 2.76 -28.92
CA GLU A 141 4.54 3.11 -30.34
C GLU A 141 5.93 3.29 -30.98
N LYS A 142 6.78 4.08 -30.35
CA LYS A 142 8.12 4.43 -30.85
C LYS A 142 9.22 3.45 -30.41
N LYS A 143 8.88 2.43 -29.61
CA LYS A 143 9.83 1.45 -29.04
C LYS A 143 10.93 2.13 -28.22
N LEU A 144 10.56 3.14 -27.45
CA LEU A 144 11.47 3.83 -26.55
C LEU A 144 11.73 3.01 -25.29
N GLN A 145 12.91 3.17 -24.73
CA GLN A 145 13.15 2.82 -23.33
C GLN A 145 13.15 4.12 -22.50
N ILE A 146 12.27 4.21 -21.53
CA ILE A 146 12.17 5.40 -20.68
C ILE A 146 12.50 4.99 -19.25
N ILE A 147 13.43 5.70 -18.62
CA ILE A 147 13.81 5.54 -17.23
C ILE A 147 13.58 6.88 -16.54
N PHE A 148 12.85 6.88 -15.45
CA PHE A 148 12.65 8.10 -14.67
C PHE A 148 12.81 7.86 -13.18
N THR A 149 13.17 8.92 -12.45
CA THR A 149 13.16 8.93 -10.98
C THR A 149 11.91 9.61 -10.45
N SER A 150 11.46 9.22 -9.28
CA SER A 150 10.34 9.82 -8.57
C SER A 150 10.39 9.51 -7.08
N HIS A 151 9.83 10.40 -6.26
CA HIS A 151 9.63 10.21 -4.83
C HIS A 151 8.16 9.91 -4.46
N ARG A 152 7.28 9.66 -5.46
CA ARG A 152 5.86 9.43 -5.23
C ARG A 152 5.54 7.97 -4.92
N GLU A 153 4.99 7.74 -3.73
CA GLU A 153 4.55 6.42 -3.27
C GLU A 153 3.46 5.84 -4.18
N GLU A 154 2.54 6.68 -4.66
CA GLU A 154 1.40 6.23 -5.46
C GLU A 154 1.82 5.44 -6.71
N LEU A 155 3.03 5.70 -7.22
CA LEU A 155 3.58 4.97 -8.37
C LEU A 155 3.85 3.50 -8.06
N THR A 156 4.06 3.14 -6.78
CA THR A 156 4.33 1.75 -6.38
C THR A 156 3.16 0.80 -6.66
N ARG A 157 1.97 1.35 -6.83
CA ARG A 157 0.74 0.59 -7.13
C ARG A 157 0.51 0.35 -8.62
N ARG A 158 1.35 0.93 -9.47
CA ARG A 158 1.21 0.77 -10.94
C ARG A 158 1.78 -0.56 -11.40
N THR A 159 1.07 -1.20 -12.33
CA THR A 159 1.45 -2.49 -12.93
C THR A 159 1.97 -2.36 -14.36
N ASP A 160 1.81 -1.18 -14.97
CA ASP A 160 2.19 -0.88 -16.35
C ASP A 160 3.63 -0.37 -16.49
N ILE A 161 4.34 -0.18 -15.37
CA ILE A 161 5.75 0.24 -15.33
C ILE A 161 6.58 -0.67 -14.41
N GLY A 162 7.84 -0.87 -14.76
CA GLY A 162 8.79 -1.61 -13.92
C GLY A 162 9.39 -0.72 -12.83
N ILE A 163 9.12 -1.01 -11.56
CA ILE A 163 9.59 -0.22 -10.42
C ILE A 163 10.88 -0.80 -9.85
N ARG A 164 11.78 0.09 -9.42
CA ARG A 164 13.02 -0.24 -8.70
C ARG A 164 13.18 0.71 -7.53
N HIS A 165 13.23 0.16 -6.31
CA HIS A 165 13.53 0.95 -5.13
C HIS A 165 15.03 1.05 -4.93
N ILE A 166 15.52 2.30 -4.88
CA ILE A 166 16.94 2.57 -4.65
C ILE A 166 17.07 3.23 -3.28
N TYR A 167 17.92 2.66 -2.44
CA TYR A 167 18.28 3.29 -1.18
C TYR A 167 19.75 3.09 -0.87
N GLN A 168 20.30 4.03 -0.13
CA GLN A 168 21.70 4.04 0.26
C GLN A 168 21.85 3.86 1.77
N THR A 169 22.78 2.99 2.15
CA THR A 169 23.31 2.92 3.51
C THR A 169 24.69 3.56 3.54
N GLN A 170 25.29 3.71 4.72
CA GLN A 170 26.64 4.27 4.84
C GLN A 170 27.69 3.50 4.04
N GLN A 171 27.46 2.23 3.74
CA GLN A 171 28.43 1.34 3.10
C GLN A 171 28.05 0.93 1.68
N LYS A 172 26.75 0.97 1.30
CA LYS A 172 26.28 0.32 0.07
C LYS A 172 24.99 0.91 -0.44
N THR A 173 24.82 0.95 -1.76
CA THR A 173 23.56 1.25 -2.43
C THR A 173 22.86 -0.05 -2.83
N PHE A 174 21.59 -0.16 -2.51
CA PHE A 174 20.74 -1.30 -2.85
C PHE A 174 19.72 -0.88 -3.90
N CYS A 175 19.42 -1.79 -4.83
CA CYS A 175 18.37 -1.66 -5.82
C CYS A 175 17.47 -2.90 -5.73
N ILE A 176 16.22 -2.70 -5.29
CA ILE A 176 15.24 -3.77 -5.06
C ILE A 176 14.18 -3.70 -6.15
N SER A 177 13.89 -4.84 -6.77
CA SER A 177 12.93 -4.93 -7.88
C SER A 177 11.47 -5.12 -7.44
N ASN A 178 11.24 -5.49 -6.17
CA ASN A 178 9.90 -5.72 -5.64
C ASN A 178 9.55 -4.62 -4.63
N THR A 179 8.30 -4.15 -4.68
CA THR A 179 7.77 -3.25 -3.66
C THR A 179 7.48 -4.06 -2.40
N THR A 180 8.17 -3.74 -1.31
CA THR A 180 7.96 -4.36 0.01
C THR A 180 7.48 -3.30 1.00
N PRO A 181 6.82 -3.68 2.11
CA PRO A 181 6.47 -2.73 3.16
C PRO A 181 7.66 -1.90 3.65
N ALA A 182 8.84 -2.51 3.75
CA ALA A 182 10.07 -1.80 4.13
C ALA A 182 10.51 -0.74 3.08
N CYS A 183 10.20 -0.94 1.80
CA CYS A 183 10.42 0.07 0.77
C CYS A 183 9.44 1.25 0.93
N ILE A 184 8.17 0.96 1.22
CA ILE A 184 7.15 1.99 1.47
C ILE A 184 7.53 2.82 2.70
N ASP A 185 7.90 2.19 3.80
CA ASP A 185 8.34 2.88 5.03
C ASP A 185 9.47 3.89 4.78
N ARG A 186 10.39 3.57 3.88
CA ARG A 186 11.50 4.48 3.55
C ARG A 186 11.08 5.67 2.72
N ILE A 187 10.02 5.52 1.92
CA ILE A 187 9.49 6.60 1.07
C ILE A 187 8.61 7.52 1.91
N THR A 188 7.73 6.95 2.75
CA THR A 188 6.74 7.71 3.52
C THR A 188 7.27 8.21 4.86
N GLY A 189 8.28 7.53 5.42
CA GLY A 189 8.74 7.73 6.78
C GLY A 189 7.81 7.14 7.85
N GLU A 190 6.76 6.44 7.44
CA GLU A 190 5.78 5.80 8.31
C GLU A 190 5.86 4.28 8.20
N VAL A 191 5.57 3.58 9.30
CA VAL A 191 5.52 2.11 9.30
C VAL A 191 4.22 1.64 8.63
N ALA A 192 4.34 1.00 7.47
CA ALA A 192 3.17 0.47 6.76
C ALA A 192 2.53 -0.69 7.55
N ARG A 193 1.26 -0.51 7.94
CA ARG A 193 0.43 -1.60 8.46
C ARG A 193 -0.12 -2.39 7.28
N CYS A 194 0.44 -3.57 7.07
CA CYS A 194 0.17 -4.39 5.89
C CYS A 194 -0.59 -5.67 6.20
N ILE A 195 -0.89 -5.93 7.48
CA ILE A 195 -1.66 -7.10 7.93
C ILE A 195 -2.92 -6.59 8.64
N GLY A 196 -4.09 -6.99 8.15
CA GLY A 196 -5.39 -6.72 8.78
C GLY A 196 -5.86 -7.93 9.59
N ILE A 197 -6.11 -7.76 10.89
CA ILE A 197 -6.56 -8.84 11.77
C ILE A 197 -7.87 -8.41 12.44
N PHE A 198 -8.92 -9.17 12.19
CA PHE A 198 -10.21 -8.95 12.81
C PHE A 198 -10.45 -10.00 13.91
N VAL A 199 -10.82 -9.55 15.10
CA VAL A 199 -11.01 -10.40 16.29
C VAL A 199 -12.33 -10.12 16.96
N GLU A 200 -12.79 -11.06 17.80
CA GLU A 200 -14.09 -10.93 18.45
C GLU A 200 -14.07 -9.88 19.56
N ASP A 201 -13.17 -10.01 20.54
CA ASP A 201 -13.22 -9.27 21.79
C ASP A 201 -11.84 -8.85 22.33
N ASP A 202 -11.80 -8.43 23.60
CA ASP A 202 -10.58 -7.99 24.29
C ASP A 202 -9.61 -9.14 24.54
N THR A 203 -10.13 -10.36 24.80
CA THR A 203 -9.32 -11.56 25.07
C THR A 203 -8.57 -11.97 23.79
N SER A 204 -9.28 -12.05 22.68
CA SER A 204 -8.72 -12.31 21.37
C SER A 204 -7.73 -11.21 20.92
N ASP A 205 -8.02 -9.94 21.19
CA ASP A 205 -7.09 -8.82 20.93
C ASP A 205 -5.77 -8.98 21.69
N ALA A 206 -5.83 -9.35 22.98
CA ALA A 206 -4.64 -9.58 23.80
C ALA A 206 -3.82 -10.79 23.32
N ILE A 207 -4.47 -11.87 22.91
CA ILE A 207 -3.82 -13.05 22.33
C ILE A 207 -3.08 -12.69 21.05
N ILE A 208 -3.75 -12.00 20.10
CA ILE A 208 -3.14 -11.58 18.83
C ILE A 208 -1.96 -10.64 19.08
N LYS A 209 -2.09 -9.65 19.97
CA LYS A 209 -0.96 -8.77 20.33
C LYS A 209 0.25 -9.58 20.80
N LYS A 210 0.03 -10.58 21.67
CA LYS A 210 1.12 -11.44 22.15
C LYS A 210 1.79 -12.23 21.03
N ILE A 211 1.01 -12.79 20.10
CA ILE A 211 1.55 -13.50 18.93
C ILE A 211 2.41 -12.55 18.06
N LEU A 212 1.90 -11.35 17.79
CA LEU A 212 2.60 -10.33 16.99
C LEU A 212 3.89 -9.83 17.66
N GLU A 213 3.89 -9.71 19.02
CA GLU A 213 5.09 -9.39 19.79
C GLU A 213 6.15 -10.49 19.69
N GLN A 214 5.75 -11.75 19.88
CA GLN A 214 6.65 -12.90 19.74
C GLN A 214 7.27 -13.00 18.34
N LYS A 215 6.52 -12.57 17.31
CA LYS A 215 6.97 -12.52 15.92
C LYS A 215 7.65 -11.20 15.53
N HIS A 216 7.76 -10.22 16.45
CA HIS A 216 8.37 -8.90 16.22
C HIS A 216 7.73 -8.07 15.10
N ILE A 217 6.43 -8.25 14.86
CA ILE A 217 5.68 -7.59 13.77
C ILE A 217 4.46 -6.79 14.25
N ILE A 218 4.34 -6.47 15.52
CA ILE A 218 3.19 -5.76 16.08
C ILE A 218 2.92 -4.41 15.38
N SER A 219 3.96 -3.70 14.98
CA SER A 219 3.83 -2.44 14.24
C SER A 219 3.32 -2.60 12.80
N ARG A 220 3.36 -3.83 12.26
CA ARG A 220 2.94 -4.15 10.89
C ARG A 220 1.47 -4.57 10.78
N ALA A 221 0.79 -4.75 11.90
CA ALA A 221 -0.59 -5.22 11.93
C ALA A 221 -1.54 -4.15 12.44
N GLU A 222 -2.76 -4.21 11.94
CA GLU A 222 -3.91 -3.47 12.44
C GLU A 222 -4.93 -4.47 12.98
N ILE A 223 -5.33 -4.30 14.25
CA ILE A 223 -6.29 -5.18 14.91
C ILE A 223 -7.61 -4.44 15.05
N THR A 224 -8.69 -5.03 14.55
CA THR A 224 -10.04 -4.48 14.61
C THR A 224 -10.97 -5.47 15.29
N LYS A 225 -11.72 -5.00 16.30
CA LYS A 225 -12.72 -5.85 16.99
C LYS A 225 -14.06 -5.76 16.28
N PHE A 226 -14.70 -6.92 16.06
CA PHE A 226 -16.03 -7.00 15.44
C PHE A 226 -17.16 -7.31 16.42
N GLY A 227 -16.87 -7.69 17.67
CA GLY A 227 -17.88 -8.04 18.69
C GLY A 227 -18.38 -9.47 18.59
N ALA A 228 -19.69 -9.68 18.56
CA ALA A 228 -20.26 -11.02 18.56
C ALA A 228 -19.80 -11.87 17.38
N ILE A 229 -19.61 -13.18 17.61
CA ILE A 229 -19.04 -14.15 16.66
C ILE A 229 -19.77 -14.17 15.29
N GLU A 230 -21.08 -13.93 15.27
CA GLU A 230 -21.86 -13.85 14.03
C GLU A 230 -21.39 -12.72 13.10
N ASN A 231 -20.82 -11.65 13.66
CA ASN A 231 -20.30 -10.52 12.89
C ASN A 231 -19.06 -10.88 12.07
N ALA A 232 -18.33 -11.95 12.44
CA ALA A 232 -17.21 -12.46 11.66
C ALA A 232 -17.59 -12.73 10.20
N PHE A 233 -18.77 -13.36 10.01
CA PHE A 233 -19.30 -13.68 8.69
C PHE A 233 -19.76 -12.44 7.91
N SER A 234 -20.32 -11.45 8.63
CA SER A 234 -20.70 -10.16 8.03
C SER A 234 -19.46 -9.39 7.56
N VAL A 235 -18.40 -9.37 8.38
CA VAL A 235 -17.13 -8.71 8.03
C VAL A 235 -16.49 -9.40 6.82
N ALA A 236 -16.39 -10.73 6.84
CA ALA A 236 -15.84 -11.50 5.73
C ALA A 236 -16.61 -11.27 4.42
N ALA A 237 -17.94 -11.32 4.48
CA ALA A 237 -18.81 -11.05 3.34
C ALA A 237 -18.65 -9.61 2.82
N GLY A 238 -18.63 -8.62 3.71
CA GLY A 238 -18.49 -7.21 3.35
C GLY A 238 -17.15 -6.90 2.69
N LEU A 239 -16.05 -7.44 3.23
CA LEU A 239 -14.72 -7.30 2.66
C LEU A 239 -14.64 -7.98 1.28
N CYS A 240 -15.21 -9.17 1.12
CA CYS A 240 -15.24 -9.89 -0.12
C CYS A 240 -16.04 -9.15 -1.21
N ILE A 241 -17.27 -8.71 -0.89
CA ILE A 241 -18.16 -7.98 -1.82
C ILE A 241 -17.53 -6.66 -2.25
N SER A 242 -16.84 -5.97 -1.33
CA SER A 242 -16.18 -4.69 -1.63
C SER A 242 -14.85 -4.83 -2.37
N GLY A 243 -14.38 -6.06 -2.66
CA GLY A 243 -13.09 -6.31 -3.28
C GLY A 243 -11.88 -5.93 -2.41
N LYS A 244 -12.08 -5.85 -1.09
CA LYS A 244 -11.03 -5.48 -0.12
C LYS A 244 -10.46 -6.68 0.63
N LEU A 245 -11.04 -7.88 0.44
CA LEU A 245 -10.52 -9.09 1.03
C LEU A 245 -9.30 -9.57 0.22
N ASP A 246 -8.13 -9.45 0.81
CA ASP A 246 -6.89 -9.91 0.21
C ASP A 246 -6.17 -10.91 1.14
N ASP A 247 -5.12 -11.51 0.65
CA ASP A 247 -4.35 -12.50 1.39
C ASP A 247 -3.74 -12.00 2.71
N ASN A 248 -3.66 -10.70 2.95
CA ASN A 248 -3.08 -10.11 4.14
C ASN A 248 -4.14 -9.82 5.22
N ILE A 249 -5.37 -10.24 5.00
CA ILE A 249 -6.47 -10.10 5.94
C ILE A 249 -6.83 -11.47 6.53
N ILE A 250 -6.99 -11.52 7.85
CA ILE A 250 -7.46 -12.69 8.60
C ILE A 250 -8.57 -12.27 9.56
N ILE A 251 -9.57 -13.13 9.72
CA ILE A 251 -10.64 -12.99 10.69
C ILE A 251 -10.53 -14.16 11.65
N VAL A 252 -10.34 -13.88 12.94
CA VAL A 252 -10.08 -14.89 13.96
C VAL A 252 -11.29 -15.01 14.87
N ILE A 253 -11.82 -16.22 14.99
CA ILE A 253 -12.93 -16.59 15.89
C ILE A 253 -12.42 -17.52 17.00
N ASP A 254 -13.15 -17.57 18.08
CA ASP A 254 -12.71 -18.22 19.34
C ASP A 254 -12.62 -19.75 19.30
N GLY A 255 -13.14 -20.41 18.31
CA GLY A 255 -12.98 -21.85 18.14
C GLY A 255 -13.88 -22.73 19.02
N ASP A 256 -14.73 -22.15 19.87
CA ASP A 256 -15.77 -22.84 20.63
C ASP A 256 -17.01 -23.12 19.77
N ARG A 257 -17.25 -22.29 18.73
CA ARG A 257 -18.37 -22.39 17.79
C ARG A 257 -17.88 -22.42 16.35
N TYR A 258 -18.75 -22.84 15.41
CA TYR A 258 -18.49 -22.88 13.96
C TYR A 258 -17.18 -23.59 13.58
N ARG A 259 -16.96 -24.76 14.18
CA ARG A 259 -15.72 -25.52 14.02
C ARG A 259 -15.61 -26.27 12.69
N SER A 260 -16.77 -26.70 12.17
CA SER A 260 -16.82 -27.40 10.88
C SER A 260 -16.94 -26.44 9.69
N ILE A 261 -16.44 -26.89 8.54
CA ILE A 261 -16.59 -26.13 7.29
C ILE A 261 -18.07 -25.97 6.90
N ASP A 262 -18.91 -26.94 7.22
CA ASP A 262 -20.33 -26.93 6.88
C ASP A 262 -21.10 -25.90 7.74
N GLU A 263 -20.74 -25.76 9.01
CA GLU A 263 -21.29 -24.71 9.87
C GLU A 263 -20.89 -23.32 9.35
N LYS A 264 -19.62 -23.13 9.02
CA LYS A 264 -19.12 -21.87 8.42
C LYS A 264 -19.84 -21.55 7.11
N ARG A 265 -20.05 -22.55 6.23
CA ARG A 265 -20.80 -22.39 4.98
C ARG A 265 -22.25 -21.98 5.22
N SER A 266 -22.93 -22.66 6.17
CA SER A 266 -24.31 -22.34 6.53
C SER A 266 -24.47 -20.90 7.03
N GLN A 267 -23.53 -20.42 7.85
CA GLN A 267 -23.53 -19.02 8.29
C GLN A 267 -23.18 -18.06 7.15
N MET A 268 -22.17 -18.36 6.35
CA MET A 268 -21.79 -17.50 5.23
C MET A 268 -22.95 -17.29 4.25
N GLN A 269 -23.75 -18.32 3.98
CA GLN A 269 -24.94 -18.20 3.13
C GLN A 269 -25.98 -17.20 3.66
N LYS A 270 -26.10 -17.01 4.98
CA LYS A 270 -27.01 -16.04 5.58
C LYS A 270 -26.50 -14.60 5.43
N HIS A 271 -25.20 -14.40 5.45
CA HIS A 271 -24.56 -13.08 5.41
C HIS A 271 -24.12 -12.65 4.02
N PHE A 272 -23.96 -13.60 3.09
CA PHE A 272 -23.60 -13.36 1.71
C PHE A 272 -24.65 -13.95 0.77
N SER A 273 -25.71 -13.17 0.53
CA SER A 273 -26.77 -13.52 -0.42
C SER A 273 -26.35 -13.18 -1.84
N GLY A 274 -26.46 -14.12 -2.75
CA GLY A 274 -26.16 -13.95 -4.19
C GLY A 274 -26.35 -15.26 -4.92
N THR A 275 -26.83 -15.19 -6.16
CA THR A 275 -27.07 -16.34 -7.04
C THR A 275 -26.25 -16.25 -8.35
N GLU A 276 -25.31 -15.33 -8.43
CA GLU A 276 -24.39 -15.17 -9.56
C GLU A 276 -23.45 -16.39 -9.65
N GLU A 277 -22.96 -16.71 -10.85
CA GLU A 277 -22.12 -17.89 -11.11
C GLU A 277 -20.88 -17.97 -10.21
N ASP A 278 -20.31 -16.81 -9.80
CA ASP A 278 -19.11 -16.73 -8.95
C ASP A 278 -19.40 -16.62 -7.44
N SER A 279 -20.69 -16.64 -7.04
CA SER A 279 -21.08 -16.42 -5.64
C SER A 279 -20.55 -17.50 -4.70
N ASP A 280 -20.49 -18.76 -5.15
CA ASP A 280 -19.99 -19.86 -4.32
C ASP A 280 -18.47 -19.80 -4.14
N GLU A 281 -17.73 -19.40 -5.18
CA GLU A 281 -16.28 -19.18 -5.07
C GLU A 281 -15.95 -18.02 -4.13
N LYS A 282 -16.69 -16.93 -4.21
CA LYS A 282 -16.55 -15.78 -3.32
C LYS A 282 -16.88 -16.13 -1.86
N ARG A 283 -17.93 -16.92 -1.62
CA ARG A 283 -18.27 -17.43 -0.28
C ARG A 283 -17.15 -18.31 0.27
N GLN A 284 -16.62 -19.22 -0.54
CA GLN A 284 -15.53 -20.09 -0.13
C GLN A 284 -14.26 -19.26 0.18
N SER A 285 -13.91 -18.29 -0.67
CA SER A 285 -12.82 -17.38 -0.41
C SER A 285 -12.99 -16.62 0.92
N ALA A 286 -14.19 -16.11 1.20
CA ALA A 286 -14.46 -15.43 2.46
C ALA A 286 -14.32 -16.37 3.68
N ILE A 287 -14.75 -17.63 3.56
CA ILE A 287 -14.61 -18.66 4.62
C ILE A 287 -13.13 -18.98 4.86
N ASP A 288 -12.31 -19.05 3.81
CA ASP A 288 -10.90 -19.40 3.91
C ASP A 288 -10.08 -18.38 4.73
N HIS A 289 -10.57 -17.13 4.83
CA HIS A 289 -9.99 -16.08 5.67
C HIS A 289 -10.43 -16.15 7.14
N ILE A 290 -11.45 -16.98 7.48
CA ILE A 290 -11.90 -17.19 8.84
C ILE A 290 -11.11 -18.32 9.48
N LYS A 291 -10.15 -17.97 10.34
CA LYS A 291 -9.37 -18.90 11.17
C LYS A 291 -9.90 -18.93 12.60
N GLN A 292 -9.48 -19.90 13.37
CA GLN A 292 -9.93 -20.06 14.74
C GLN A 292 -8.80 -20.51 15.65
N TYR A 293 -8.97 -20.27 16.95
CA TYR A 293 -8.08 -20.88 17.93
C TYR A 293 -8.38 -22.38 18.04
N VAL A 294 -7.35 -23.16 18.31
CA VAL A 294 -7.48 -24.62 18.43
C VAL A 294 -7.92 -24.97 19.86
N VAL A 295 -9.15 -25.41 20.00
CA VAL A 295 -9.71 -25.85 21.26
C VAL A 295 -9.86 -27.37 21.24
N ASN A 296 -9.23 -28.07 22.21
CA ASN A 296 -9.20 -29.52 22.27
C ASN A 296 -10.52 -30.14 22.78
N ILE A 297 -11.34 -29.38 23.51
CA ILE A 297 -12.62 -29.82 24.09
C ILE A 297 -13.72 -28.96 23.48
N ASP A 298 -14.77 -29.61 22.98
CA ASP A 298 -15.86 -28.94 22.30
C ASP A 298 -16.66 -28.02 23.23
N GLY A 299 -16.97 -26.81 22.72
CA GLY A 299 -17.85 -25.85 23.39
C GLY A 299 -17.23 -25.13 24.60
N LEU A 300 -15.90 -25.19 24.78
CA LEU A 300 -15.24 -24.46 25.84
C LEU A 300 -14.72 -23.10 25.32
N PRO A 301 -15.08 -22.00 26.02
CA PRO A 301 -14.62 -20.67 25.63
C PRO A 301 -13.14 -20.46 25.93
N PRO A 302 -12.49 -19.45 25.31
CA PRO A 302 -11.08 -19.12 25.53
C PRO A 302 -10.69 -18.98 26.98
N GLU A 303 -11.53 -18.35 27.79
CA GLU A 303 -11.30 -18.12 29.21
C GLU A 303 -11.09 -19.41 30.00
N PHE A 304 -11.88 -20.45 29.71
CA PHE A 304 -11.67 -21.74 30.31
C PHE A 304 -10.37 -22.40 29.85
N VAL A 305 -10.08 -22.34 28.57
CA VAL A 305 -8.86 -22.97 28.00
C VAL A 305 -7.63 -22.34 28.62
N ILE A 306 -7.60 -21.01 28.71
CA ILE A 306 -6.50 -20.25 29.31
C ILE A 306 -6.35 -20.61 30.81
N TRP A 307 -7.44 -20.55 31.56
CA TRP A 307 -7.41 -20.89 32.98
C TRP A 307 -6.91 -22.33 33.20
N ASN A 308 -7.42 -23.30 32.45
CA ASN A 308 -7.03 -24.70 32.60
C ASN A 308 -5.54 -24.91 32.27
N ALA A 309 -5.01 -24.22 31.25
CA ALA A 309 -3.59 -24.25 30.95
C ALA A 309 -2.75 -23.66 32.08
N LEU A 310 -3.14 -22.51 32.62
CA LEU A 310 -2.45 -21.87 33.75
C LEU A 310 -2.48 -22.73 35.00
N LYS A 311 -3.63 -23.33 35.30
CA LYS A 311 -3.79 -24.22 36.47
C LYS A 311 -2.86 -25.43 36.44
N ASN A 312 -2.58 -25.94 35.25
CA ASN A 312 -1.73 -27.12 35.04
C ASN A 312 -0.26 -26.72 34.68
N CYS A 313 0.07 -25.43 34.75
CA CYS A 313 1.43 -24.95 34.42
C CYS A 313 2.38 -25.26 35.59
N ASP A 314 3.63 -25.63 35.23
CA ASP A 314 4.64 -26.06 36.21
C ASP A 314 5.48 -24.89 36.77
N HIS A 315 5.44 -23.69 36.12
CA HIS A 315 6.21 -22.56 36.61
C HIS A 315 5.51 -21.85 37.79
N ASP A 316 6.29 -21.23 38.63
CA ASP A 316 5.81 -20.53 39.83
C ASP A 316 5.61 -19.03 39.52
N SER A 317 4.32 -18.60 39.55
CA SER A 317 3.95 -17.20 39.41
C SER A 317 2.71 -16.87 40.22
N GLU A 318 2.49 -15.58 40.49
CA GLU A 318 1.28 -15.08 41.16
C GLU A 318 0.01 -15.52 40.41
N ILE A 319 -0.02 -15.41 39.08
CA ILE A 319 -1.17 -15.73 38.24
C ILE A 319 -1.46 -17.24 38.22
N VAL A 320 -0.42 -18.06 38.14
CA VAL A 320 -0.54 -19.52 38.22
C VAL A 320 -1.06 -19.94 39.60
N THR A 321 -0.60 -19.30 40.67
CA THR A 321 -1.10 -19.56 42.03
C THR A 321 -2.58 -19.20 42.14
N LEU A 322 -2.98 -18.02 41.66
CA LEU A 322 -4.39 -17.59 41.64
C LEU A 322 -5.25 -18.53 40.79
N ALA A 323 -4.77 -18.98 39.63
CA ALA A 323 -5.49 -19.94 38.78
C ALA A 323 -5.73 -21.30 39.48
N LYS A 324 -4.76 -21.77 40.31
CA LYS A 324 -4.88 -23.01 41.09
C LYS A 324 -5.86 -22.89 42.25
N GLU A 325 -6.03 -21.69 42.78
CA GLU A 325 -6.99 -21.44 43.89
C GLU A 325 -8.45 -21.36 43.42
N ILE A 326 -8.70 -21.10 42.14
CA ILE A 326 -10.06 -21.00 41.63
C ILE A 326 -10.67 -22.37 41.50
N VAL A 327 -11.84 -22.53 42.17
CA VAL A 327 -12.68 -23.71 42.08
C VAL A 327 -13.55 -23.64 40.84
N TYR A 328 -14.02 -24.78 40.34
CA TYR A 328 -14.91 -24.87 39.19
C TYR A 328 -16.07 -23.87 39.27
N LYS A 329 -16.36 -23.21 38.16
CA LYS A 329 -17.44 -22.23 37.97
C LYS A 329 -18.49 -22.78 37.04
N ASP A 330 -19.76 -22.43 37.31
CA ASP A 330 -20.88 -22.79 36.43
C ASP A 330 -20.83 -22.02 35.12
N ASP A 331 -20.32 -20.75 35.11
CA ASP A 331 -20.06 -19.96 33.93
C ASP A 331 -18.56 -20.00 33.57
N ASN A 332 -18.26 -20.55 32.41
CA ASN A 332 -16.91 -20.72 31.93
C ASN A 332 -16.22 -19.39 31.51
N HIS A 333 -16.95 -18.30 31.37
CA HIS A 333 -16.39 -16.96 31.06
C HIS A 333 -15.86 -16.24 32.31
N ASP A 334 -16.22 -16.66 33.53
CA ASP A 334 -15.85 -15.95 34.76
C ASP A 334 -14.40 -16.21 35.23
N TYR A 335 -13.71 -17.23 34.71
CA TYR A 335 -12.41 -17.64 35.21
C TYR A 335 -11.35 -16.54 35.10
N ILE A 336 -11.26 -15.89 33.97
CA ILE A 336 -10.28 -14.80 33.70
C ILE A 336 -10.65 -13.56 34.51
N THR A 337 -11.92 -13.24 34.58
CA THR A 337 -12.43 -12.10 35.37
C THR A 337 -12.07 -12.25 36.84
N GLU A 338 -12.24 -13.45 37.44
CA GLU A 338 -11.88 -13.70 38.84
C GLU A 338 -10.37 -13.56 39.10
N ILE A 339 -9.53 -14.04 38.18
CA ILE A 339 -8.08 -13.85 38.31
C ILE A 339 -7.75 -12.35 38.33
N ILE A 340 -8.34 -11.57 37.40
CA ILE A 340 -8.12 -10.11 37.29
C ILE A 340 -8.58 -9.39 38.58
N ASP A 341 -9.74 -9.75 39.09
CA ASP A 341 -10.28 -9.15 40.33
C ASP A 341 -9.38 -9.44 41.54
N LYS A 342 -8.87 -10.66 41.68
CA LYS A 342 -7.92 -11.02 42.73
C LYS A 342 -6.57 -10.32 42.58
N MET A 343 -6.13 -10.03 41.36
CA MET A 343 -4.92 -9.25 41.10
C MET A 343 -5.11 -7.75 41.44
N GLY A 344 -6.33 -7.24 41.55
CA GLY A 344 -6.63 -5.84 41.85
C GLY A 344 -6.15 -4.86 40.78
N VAL A 345 -6.14 -5.24 39.51
CA VAL A 345 -5.69 -4.42 38.37
C VAL A 345 -6.83 -4.14 37.39
N SER A 346 -6.64 -3.20 36.46
CA SER A 346 -7.62 -2.98 35.39
C SER A 346 -7.74 -4.21 34.48
N LYS A 347 -8.92 -4.41 33.87
CA LYS A 347 -9.19 -5.52 32.94
C LYS A 347 -8.12 -5.65 31.87
N GLU A 348 -7.79 -4.56 31.18
CA GLU A 348 -6.80 -4.55 30.11
C GLU A 348 -5.41 -5.01 30.58
N ARG A 349 -4.94 -4.46 31.71
CA ARG A 349 -3.65 -4.85 32.30
C ARG A 349 -3.65 -6.29 32.78
N GLY A 350 -4.76 -6.73 33.36
CA GLY A 350 -4.95 -8.12 33.83
C GLY A 350 -4.89 -9.11 32.66
N LEU A 351 -5.63 -8.84 31.58
CA LEU A 351 -5.61 -9.67 30.37
C LEU A 351 -4.20 -9.79 29.80
N CYS A 352 -3.48 -8.69 29.62
CA CYS A 352 -2.10 -8.72 29.10
C CYS A 352 -1.21 -9.64 29.95
N ARG A 353 -1.25 -9.51 31.28
CA ARG A 353 -0.45 -10.34 32.19
C ARG A 353 -0.83 -11.81 32.15
N ILE A 354 -2.13 -12.12 32.07
CA ILE A 354 -2.65 -13.49 31.98
C ILE A 354 -2.20 -14.13 30.66
N ILE A 355 -2.29 -13.42 29.54
CA ILE A 355 -1.85 -13.92 28.23
C ILE A 355 -0.32 -14.09 28.20
N ASP A 356 0.44 -13.22 28.85
CA ASP A 356 1.88 -13.39 29.00
C ASP A 356 2.22 -14.70 29.72
N GLU A 357 1.55 -14.99 30.83
CA GLU A 357 1.73 -16.23 31.57
C GLU A 357 1.25 -17.47 30.79
N PHE A 358 0.12 -17.37 30.08
CA PHE A 358 -0.33 -18.46 29.22
C PHE A 358 0.68 -18.75 28.10
N ALA A 359 1.31 -17.71 27.55
CA ALA A 359 2.36 -17.89 26.56
C ALA A 359 3.62 -18.59 27.11
N MET A 360 3.86 -18.54 28.42
CA MET A 360 4.94 -19.27 29.11
C MET A 360 4.60 -20.74 29.37
N CYS A 361 3.34 -21.16 29.27
CA CYS A 361 2.94 -22.57 29.45
C CYS A 361 3.43 -23.50 28.32
N GLY A 362 4.08 -22.99 27.31
CA GLY A 362 4.75 -23.79 26.28
C GLY A 362 3.79 -24.46 25.29
N GLU A 363 3.71 -25.79 25.32
CA GLU A 363 2.92 -26.57 24.36
C GLU A 363 1.43 -26.19 24.31
N PRO A 364 0.71 -25.98 25.42
CA PRO A 364 -0.69 -25.55 25.41
C PRO A 364 -0.91 -24.23 24.64
N TRP A 365 -0.02 -23.26 24.82
CA TRP A 365 -0.05 -22.01 24.07
C TRP A 365 0.18 -22.23 22.58
N MET A 366 1.25 -22.92 22.21
CA MET A 366 1.61 -23.18 20.81
C MET A 366 0.52 -23.94 20.06
N GLN A 367 -0.12 -24.89 20.72
CA GLN A 367 -1.22 -25.63 20.14
C GLN A 367 -2.46 -24.75 19.95
N TYR A 368 -2.79 -23.90 20.93
CA TYR A 368 -3.95 -23.03 20.90
C TYR A 368 -3.90 -22.03 19.76
N ILE A 369 -2.75 -21.39 19.54
CA ILE A 369 -2.57 -20.34 18.52
C ILE A 369 -2.18 -20.87 17.13
N ARG A 370 -2.03 -22.18 16.95
CA ARG A 370 -1.38 -22.78 15.79
C ARG A 370 -1.87 -22.25 14.44
N GLU A 371 -3.19 -22.25 14.18
CA GLU A 371 -3.72 -21.82 12.89
C GLU A 371 -3.39 -20.37 12.56
N VAL A 372 -3.49 -19.49 13.54
CA VAL A 372 -3.19 -18.07 13.39
C VAL A 372 -1.68 -17.84 13.22
N SER A 373 -0.88 -18.56 14.03
CA SER A 373 0.59 -18.48 13.96
C SER A 373 1.13 -18.93 12.60
N ASP A 374 0.65 -20.05 12.07
CA ASP A 374 1.06 -20.59 10.77
C ASP A 374 0.69 -19.64 9.61
N TRP A 375 -0.51 -19.03 9.70
CA TRP A 375 -0.91 -18.02 8.73
C TRP A 375 0.00 -16.80 8.78
N LEU A 376 0.30 -16.27 9.97
CA LEU A 376 1.22 -15.15 10.16
C LEU A 376 2.62 -15.46 9.64
N ASP A 377 3.16 -16.66 9.91
CA ASP A 377 4.47 -17.07 9.41
C ASP A 377 4.54 -17.09 7.88
N THR A 378 3.43 -17.45 7.25
CA THR A 378 3.31 -17.40 5.80
C THR A 378 3.33 -15.96 5.29
N ARG A 379 2.58 -15.05 5.95
CA ARG A 379 2.56 -13.63 5.57
C ARG A 379 3.91 -12.94 5.79
N ILE A 380 4.56 -13.20 6.93
CA ILE A 380 5.90 -12.68 7.23
C ILE A 380 6.88 -13.00 6.10
N ARG A 381 6.89 -14.26 5.65
CA ARG A 381 7.74 -14.70 4.54
C ARG A 381 7.37 -14.04 3.20
N THR A 382 6.08 -13.99 2.88
CA THR A 382 5.59 -13.43 1.61
C THR A 382 5.84 -11.92 1.53
N LEU A 383 5.65 -11.20 2.63
CA LEU A 383 5.81 -9.75 2.71
C LEU A 383 7.23 -9.31 3.06
N HIS A 384 8.14 -10.24 3.34
CA HIS A 384 9.54 -9.95 3.75
C HIS A 384 9.60 -8.96 4.93
N LEU A 385 8.87 -9.30 6.04
CA LEU A 385 8.75 -8.39 7.18
C LEU A 385 9.90 -8.46 8.18
N LEU A 386 10.74 -9.47 8.12
CA LEU A 386 11.93 -9.67 8.96
C LEU A 386 13.22 -9.61 8.15
#